data_bdf4928e9659ca009e922d7648a9200f
#
_entry.id   bdf4928e9659ca009e922d7648a9200f
#
_cell.length_a   1.000
_cell.length_b   1.000
_cell.length_c   1.000
_cell.angle_alpha   90.00
_cell.angle_beta   90.00
_cell.angle_gamma   90.00
#
_symmetry.space_group_name_H-M   'P 1'
#
loop_
_entity.id
_entity.type
_entity.pdbx_description
1 polymer ?
#
loop_
_entity_poly.entity_id
_entity_poly.type
_entity_poly.pdbx_seq_one_letter_code
_entity_poly.pdbx_strand_id
1 'polypeptide(L)'
;MTGVKCIGRFGKWILMASSTAFLLTGCARIGQQFKAQEVVTAYEAEHYNKNLYTGKLFASDLCVASENVAFQGAPDPAGLHAAGLFDVEDGMVDFAYNLHDRLYPASTTKIMTALVALKKGNLTDVVTVQADADAANFAADEKTCGIKAGDQMTLGDLLHGLLMESGNDAAVAIADYIDGNSEQFAQMMNEEAQALMATKTHFLNSNGLHNENHYTTAYDLYLIFNECIKYDEFV
;
A
#
# COMPACT_ATOMS: atom_id res chain seq x y z
N MET A 1 23.95 73.31 -50.69
CA MET A 1 23.95 73.35 -49.20
C MET A 1 22.56 72.93 -48.73
N THR A 2 22.50 72.07 -47.78
CA THR A 2 21.32 71.57 -47.03
C THR A 2 20.59 70.35 -47.65
N GLY A 3 20.98 69.15 -47.19
CA GLY A 3 20.23 67.93 -47.56
C GLY A 3 20.65 66.70 -46.81
N VAL A 4 21.31 66.77 -45.61
CA VAL A 4 21.81 65.58 -44.93
C VAL A 4 21.31 65.45 -43.47
N LYS A 5 20.26 66.13 -43.04
CA LYS A 5 19.81 66.10 -41.65
C LYS A 5 18.50 65.29 -41.35
N CYS A 6 17.81 64.79 -42.37
CA CYS A 6 16.56 64.07 -42.15
C CYS A 6 16.65 62.49 -42.07
N ILE A 7 17.74 61.92 -42.58
CA ILE A 7 17.86 60.44 -42.65
C ILE A 7 18.26 59.83 -41.28
N GLY A 8 18.99 60.62 -40.45
CA GLY A 8 19.46 60.09 -39.16
C GLY A 8 18.39 59.96 -38.06
N ARG A 9 17.27 60.63 -38.18
CA ARG A 9 16.20 60.54 -37.16
C ARG A 9 15.16 59.45 -37.44
N PHE A 10 14.89 59.15 -38.70
CA PHE A 10 13.99 58.11 -39.08
C PHE A 10 14.60 56.71 -38.88
N GLY A 11 15.88 56.53 -39.12
CA GLY A 11 16.60 55.30 -38.91
C GLY A 11 16.68 54.89 -37.44
N LYS A 12 16.78 55.85 -36.52
CA LYS A 12 16.77 55.54 -35.07
C LYS A 12 15.41 55.10 -34.55
N TRP A 13 14.31 55.63 -35.10
CA TRP A 13 12.96 55.18 -34.73
C TRP A 13 12.59 53.82 -35.28
N ILE A 14 13.03 53.48 -36.48
CA ILE A 14 12.80 52.15 -37.07
C ILE A 14 13.61 51.09 -36.32
N LEU A 15 14.83 51.37 -35.88
CA LEU A 15 15.63 50.48 -35.07
C LEU A 15 15.06 50.29 -33.65
N MET A 16 14.49 51.34 -33.04
CA MET A 16 13.82 51.20 -31.74
C MET A 16 12.49 50.49 -31.83
N ALA A 17 11.71 50.69 -32.90
CA ALA A 17 10.46 49.96 -33.10
C ALA A 17 10.68 48.49 -33.39
N SER A 18 11.73 48.13 -34.12
CA SER A 18 12.06 46.73 -34.39
C SER A 18 12.61 46.01 -33.15
N SER A 19 13.41 46.66 -32.31
CA SER A 19 13.92 46.05 -31.08
C SER A 19 12.84 45.88 -30.00
N THR A 20 11.90 46.83 -29.88
CA THR A 20 10.74 46.69 -28.99
C THR A 20 9.75 45.64 -29.49
N ALA A 21 9.52 45.52 -30.78
CA ALA A 21 8.69 44.46 -31.35
C ALA A 21 9.30 43.06 -31.14
N PHE A 22 10.64 42.95 -31.21
CA PHE A 22 11.34 41.69 -30.96
C PHE A 22 11.32 41.29 -29.49
N LEU A 23 11.41 42.22 -28.57
CA LEU A 23 11.30 41.98 -27.14
C LEU A 23 9.86 41.58 -26.74
N LEU A 24 8.84 42.21 -27.31
CA LEU A 24 7.44 41.90 -27.03
C LEU A 24 7.01 40.55 -27.63
N THR A 25 7.50 40.19 -28.81
CA THR A 25 7.23 38.85 -29.40
C THR A 25 8.03 37.75 -28.70
N GLY A 26 9.23 38.02 -28.21
CA GLY A 26 10.03 37.11 -27.41
C GLY A 26 9.34 36.76 -26.07
N CYS A 27 8.87 37.75 -25.34
CA CYS A 27 8.15 37.57 -24.08
C CYS A 27 6.77 36.87 -24.28
N ALA A 28 6.05 37.19 -25.35
CA ALA A 28 4.78 36.54 -25.66
C ALA A 28 4.96 35.05 -26.03
N ARG A 29 6.04 34.71 -26.74
CA ARG A 29 6.38 33.31 -27.03
C ARG A 29 6.87 32.52 -25.80
N ILE A 30 7.64 33.17 -24.92
CA ILE A 30 8.10 32.58 -23.67
C ILE A 30 6.89 32.33 -22.76
N GLY A 31 5.92 33.21 -22.66
CA GLY A 31 4.72 33.04 -21.85
C GLY A 31 3.75 31.97 -22.37
N GLN A 32 3.77 31.63 -23.67
CA GLN A 32 2.98 30.52 -24.23
C GLN A 32 3.67 29.14 -24.09
N GLN A 33 5.00 29.12 -23.95
CA GLN A 33 5.75 27.85 -23.83
C GLN A 33 5.84 27.29 -22.42
N PHE A 34 5.42 28.03 -21.39
CA PHE A 34 5.47 27.58 -19.99
C PHE A 34 4.11 27.18 -19.41
N LYS A 35 3.26 26.53 -20.16
CA LYS A 35 2.31 25.61 -19.55
C LYS A 35 3.09 24.34 -19.24
N ALA A 36 3.40 24.12 -17.97
CA ALA A 36 4.24 23.00 -17.51
C ALA A 36 3.79 21.66 -18.10
N GLN A 37 2.50 21.46 -18.28
CA GLN A 37 1.91 20.27 -18.88
C GLN A 37 2.29 20.09 -20.37
N GLU A 38 2.30 21.16 -21.18
CA GLU A 38 2.64 21.09 -22.61
C GLU A 38 4.14 20.85 -22.85
N VAL A 39 4.99 21.39 -21.95
CA VAL A 39 6.44 21.20 -22.04
C VAL A 39 6.80 19.76 -21.63
N VAL A 40 6.19 19.23 -20.58
CA VAL A 40 6.39 17.84 -20.15
C VAL A 40 5.93 16.88 -21.25
N THR A 41 4.73 17.08 -21.81
CA THR A 41 4.21 16.22 -22.87
C THR A 41 5.05 16.28 -24.15
N ALA A 42 5.55 17.46 -24.53
CA ALA A 42 6.42 17.61 -25.70
C ALA A 42 7.80 16.96 -25.48
N TYR A 43 8.37 17.13 -24.30
CA TYR A 43 9.64 16.50 -23.92
C TYR A 43 9.50 14.97 -23.87
N GLU A 44 8.41 14.46 -23.29
CA GLU A 44 8.11 13.03 -23.24
C GLU A 44 7.93 12.44 -24.65
N ALA A 45 7.23 13.14 -25.54
CA ALA A 45 7.04 12.69 -26.94
C ALA A 45 8.35 12.64 -27.72
N GLU A 46 9.30 13.52 -27.42
CA GLU A 46 10.59 13.62 -28.12
C GLU A 46 11.65 12.68 -27.56
N HIS A 47 11.67 12.48 -26.24
CA HIS A 47 12.76 11.78 -25.54
C HIS A 47 12.36 10.40 -25.00
N TYR A 48 11.06 10.14 -24.80
CA TYR A 48 10.58 8.86 -24.27
C TYR A 48 9.85 8.06 -25.34
N ASN A 49 10.44 6.97 -25.74
CA ASN A 49 9.71 5.98 -26.54
C ASN A 49 8.66 5.32 -25.63
N LYS A 50 7.38 5.60 -25.85
CA LYS A 50 6.26 5.01 -25.09
C LYS A 50 6.29 3.49 -25.06
N ASN A 51 6.92 2.84 -26.05
CA ASN A 51 7.07 1.39 -26.12
C ASN A 51 8.18 0.85 -25.20
N LEU A 52 9.04 1.70 -24.63
CA LEU A 52 10.04 1.31 -23.62
C LEU A 52 9.46 1.28 -22.20
N TYR A 53 8.32 1.92 -21.98
CA TYR A 53 7.62 1.98 -20.69
C TYR A 53 6.34 1.13 -20.73
N THR A 54 6.46 -0.14 -21.14
CA THR A 54 5.36 -1.11 -21.08
C THR A 54 5.18 -1.71 -19.68
N GLY A 55 6.06 -1.37 -18.72
CA GLY A 55 5.89 -1.76 -17.33
C GLY A 55 4.80 -0.93 -16.66
N LYS A 56 3.98 -1.55 -15.82
CA LYS A 56 3.09 -0.84 -14.91
C LYS A 56 3.91 0.15 -14.08
N LEU A 57 3.41 1.36 -13.88
CA LEU A 57 4.00 2.29 -12.92
C LEU A 57 4.02 1.64 -11.54
N PHE A 58 5.07 1.89 -10.78
CA PHE A 58 5.15 1.46 -9.39
C PHE A 58 3.88 1.94 -8.65
N ALA A 59 3.24 1.02 -7.91
CA ALA A 59 2.01 1.28 -7.17
C ALA A 59 0.78 1.72 -8.00
N SER A 60 0.77 1.51 -9.34
CA SER A 60 -0.40 1.84 -10.19
C SER A 60 -1.67 1.08 -9.80
N ASP A 61 -1.52 -0.04 -9.10
CA ASP A 61 -2.61 -0.93 -8.69
C ASP A 61 -2.96 -0.74 -7.19
N LEU A 62 -2.42 0.32 -6.56
CA LEU A 62 -2.68 0.61 -5.15
C LEU A 62 -3.51 1.87 -4.99
N CYS A 63 -4.47 1.82 -4.06
CA CYS A 63 -5.16 3.00 -3.57
C CYS A 63 -4.22 3.79 -2.65
N VAL A 64 -4.02 5.07 -2.89
CA VAL A 64 -3.08 5.89 -2.11
C VAL A 64 -3.78 7.11 -1.52
N ALA A 65 -3.70 7.29 -0.21
CA ALA A 65 -4.10 8.51 0.47
C ALA A 65 -3.03 8.93 1.48
N SER A 66 -2.62 10.19 1.42
CA SER A 66 -1.65 10.79 2.36
C SER A 66 -2.32 11.55 3.52
N GLU A 67 -3.61 11.81 3.41
CA GLU A 67 -4.42 12.56 4.38
C GLU A 67 -5.82 11.95 4.52
N ASN A 68 -6.61 12.46 5.46
CA ASN A 68 -7.99 12.04 5.63
C ASN A 68 -8.83 12.42 4.41
N VAL A 69 -9.65 11.47 3.95
CA VAL A 69 -10.57 11.63 2.81
C VAL A 69 -11.99 11.36 3.30
N ALA A 70 -12.93 12.24 2.98
CA ALA A 70 -14.33 12.05 3.31
C ALA A 70 -15.22 12.47 2.14
N PHE A 71 -16.31 11.74 1.94
CA PHE A 71 -17.35 12.08 0.96
C PHE A 71 -18.56 12.72 1.66
N GLN A 72 -19.43 13.36 0.89
CA GLN A 72 -20.64 13.97 1.44
C GLN A 72 -21.58 12.90 2.04
N GLY A 73 -21.84 12.98 3.33
CA GLY A 73 -22.63 11.98 4.06
C GLY A 73 -21.81 10.84 4.66
N ALA A 74 -20.47 10.95 4.64
CA ALA A 74 -19.62 10.00 5.33
C ALA A 74 -19.98 9.89 6.83
N PRO A 75 -19.85 8.71 7.45
CA PRO A 75 -20.09 8.56 8.89
C PRO A 75 -19.11 9.39 9.70
N ASP A 76 -19.54 9.83 10.89
CA ASP A 76 -18.64 10.48 11.85
C ASP A 76 -17.63 9.46 12.38
N PRO A 77 -16.33 9.67 12.17
CA PRO A 77 -15.29 8.75 12.61
C PRO A 77 -14.93 8.86 14.10
N ALA A 78 -15.60 9.71 14.88
CA ALA A 78 -15.23 10.04 16.26
C ALA A 78 -15.12 8.82 17.22
N GLY A 79 -15.71 7.68 16.87
CA GLY A 79 -15.62 6.42 17.62
C GLY A 79 -14.58 5.43 17.09
N LEU A 80 -13.83 5.78 16.05
CA LEU A 80 -12.86 4.90 15.38
C LEU A 80 -11.43 5.33 15.68
N HIS A 81 -10.52 4.38 15.80
CA HIS A 81 -9.08 4.66 15.87
C HIS A 81 -8.55 5.01 14.47
N ALA A 82 -8.88 4.20 13.48
CA ALA A 82 -8.62 4.44 12.07
C ALA A 82 -9.67 3.70 11.21
N ALA A 83 -9.88 4.17 9.99
CA ALA A 83 -10.74 3.50 9.01
C ALA A 83 -10.36 3.87 7.58
N GLY A 84 -10.55 2.93 6.64
CA GLY A 84 -10.36 3.14 5.21
C GLY A 84 -11.40 2.40 4.39
N LEU A 85 -11.83 3.00 3.29
CA LEU A 85 -12.61 2.37 2.25
C LEU A 85 -11.86 2.56 0.94
N PHE A 86 -11.56 1.45 0.29
CA PHE A 86 -10.70 1.39 -0.88
C PHE A 86 -11.44 0.73 -2.04
N ASP A 87 -11.56 1.45 -3.14
CA ASP A 87 -11.99 0.89 -4.41
C ASP A 87 -10.75 0.35 -5.14
N VAL A 88 -10.56 -0.96 -5.07
CA VAL A 88 -9.37 -1.62 -5.64
C VAL A 88 -9.46 -1.78 -7.16
N GLU A 89 -10.66 -1.69 -7.76
CA GLU A 89 -10.84 -1.76 -9.21
C GLU A 89 -10.42 -0.44 -9.86
N ASP A 90 -10.85 0.68 -9.30
CA ASP A 90 -10.55 2.02 -9.80
C ASP A 90 -9.28 2.64 -9.18
N GLY A 91 -8.65 1.98 -8.20
CA GLY A 91 -7.46 2.45 -7.50
C GLY A 91 -7.71 3.70 -6.65
N MET A 92 -8.94 3.87 -6.13
CA MET A 92 -9.37 5.06 -5.41
C MET A 92 -9.51 4.82 -3.91
N VAL A 93 -9.33 5.87 -3.14
CA VAL A 93 -9.66 5.89 -1.71
C VAL A 93 -10.94 6.70 -1.52
N ASP A 94 -12.04 6.02 -1.22
CA ASP A 94 -13.34 6.65 -0.99
C ASP A 94 -13.44 7.30 0.38
N PHE A 95 -12.83 6.68 1.38
CA PHE A 95 -12.80 7.20 2.74
C PHE A 95 -11.48 6.89 3.40
N ALA A 96 -10.92 7.84 4.14
CA ALA A 96 -9.69 7.69 4.91
C ALA A 96 -9.76 8.48 6.21
N TYR A 97 -9.51 7.81 7.32
CA TYR A 97 -9.39 8.41 8.64
C TYR A 97 -8.23 7.77 9.40
N ASN A 98 -7.23 8.56 9.75
CA ASN A 98 -6.06 8.13 10.52
C ASN A 98 -5.37 6.87 9.93
N LEU A 99 -5.36 6.71 8.61
CA LEU A 99 -4.89 5.50 7.93
C LEU A 99 -3.46 5.11 8.31
N HIS A 100 -2.63 6.10 8.65
CA HIS A 100 -1.20 5.92 8.89
C HIS A 100 -0.82 5.96 10.38
N ASP A 101 -1.79 6.03 11.28
CA ASP A 101 -1.56 5.98 12.71
C ASP A 101 -1.16 4.58 13.15
N ARG A 102 -0.17 4.51 14.06
CA ARG A 102 0.27 3.24 14.64
C ARG A 102 -0.79 2.71 15.60
N LEU A 103 -1.24 1.48 15.33
CA LEU A 103 -2.26 0.78 16.11
C LEU A 103 -1.79 -0.64 16.41
N TYR A 104 -2.40 -1.23 17.44
CA TYR A 104 -2.21 -2.63 17.77
C TYR A 104 -3.21 -3.47 16.96
N PRO A 105 -2.73 -4.41 16.10
CA PRO A 105 -3.60 -5.13 15.16
C PRO A 105 -4.54 -6.11 15.84
N ALA A 106 -4.22 -6.62 17.01
CA ALA A 106 -4.93 -7.75 17.61
C ALA A 106 -5.11 -8.90 16.60
N SER A 107 -6.28 -9.52 16.53
CA SER A 107 -6.53 -10.63 15.61
C SER A 107 -6.51 -10.29 14.12
N THR A 108 -6.46 -9.01 13.72
CA THR A 108 -6.22 -8.68 12.30
C THR A 108 -4.81 -9.09 11.83
N THR A 109 -3.89 -9.38 12.75
CA THR A 109 -2.60 -10.04 12.48
C THR A 109 -2.77 -11.33 11.67
N LYS A 110 -3.85 -12.08 11.89
CA LYS A 110 -4.11 -13.37 11.26
C LYS A 110 -4.32 -13.28 9.74
N ILE A 111 -4.59 -12.08 9.21
CA ILE A 111 -4.61 -11.82 7.77
C ILE A 111 -3.19 -12.03 7.19
N MET A 112 -2.15 -11.52 7.86
CA MET A 112 -0.77 -11.75 7.44
C MET A 112 -0.36 -13.23 7.65
N THR A 113 -0.80 -13.86 8.73
CA THR A 113 -0.57 -15.29 8.97
C THR A 113 -1.15 -16.14 7.84
N ALA A 114 -2.38 -15.84 7.42
CA ALA A 114 -3.01 -16.50 6.28
C ALA A 114 -2.25 -16.27 4.99
N LEU A 115 -1.81 -15.03 4.72
CA LEU A 115 -1.04 -14.69 3.52
C LEU A 115 0.26 -15.50 3.43
N VAL A 116 1.03 -15.56 4.53
CA VAL A 116 2.27 -16.35 4.57
C VAL A 116 1.98 -17.83 4.36
N ALA A 117 0.92 -18.37 4.98
CA ALA A 117 0.51 -19.75 4.80
C ALA A 117 0.14 -20.06 3.35
N LEU A 118 -0.62 -19.17 2.67
CA LEU A 118 -0.99 -19.31 1.26
C LEU A 118 0.23 -19.26 0.33
N LYS A 119 1.22 -18.41 0.66
CA LYS A 119 2.43 -18.24 -0.16
C LYS A 119 3.47 -19.37 0.03
N LYS A 120 3.53 -19.98 1.20
CA LYS A 120 4.62 -20.90 1.58
C LYS A 120 4.16 -22.34 1.78
N GLY A 121 2.90 -22.56 2.13
CA GLY A 121 2.35 -23.90 2.40
C GLY A 121 1.57 -24.48 1.23
N ASN A 122 1.17 -25.75 1.39
CA ASN A 122 0.22 -26.40 0.51
C ASN A 122 -1.02 -26.77 1.34
N LEU A 123 -2.20 -26.29 0.95
CA LEU A 123 -3.45 -26.43 1.72
C LEU A 123 -3.87 -27.87 1.96
N THR A 124 -3.41 -28.80 1.13
CA THR A 124 -3.70 -30.25 1.26
C THR A 124 -2.73 -31.00 2.16
N ASP A 125 -1.64 -30.34 2.60
CA ASP A 125 -0.68 -30.98 3.48
C ASP A 125 -1.27 -31.23 4.86
N VAL A 126 -1.01 -32.42 5.39
CA VAL A 126 -1.46 -32.80 6.73
C VAL A 126 -0.46 -32.28 7.77
N VAL A 127 -0.93 -31.38 8.60
CA VAL A 127 -0.19 -30.79 9.72
C VAL A 127 -0.46 -31.61 10.97
N THR A 128 0.60 -31.97 11.70
CA THR A 128 0.50 -32.53 13.05
C THR A 128 0.70 -31.40 14.05
N VAL A 129 -0.32 -31.12 14.86
CA VAL A 129 -0.32 -30.04 15.86
C VAL A 129 0.77 -30.30 16.91
N GLN A 130 1.66 -29.33 17.09
CA GLN A 130 2.73 -29.38 18.08
C GLN A 130 2.22 -29.02 19.48
N ALA A 131 3.03 -29.26 20.51
CA ALA A 131 2.62 -29.07 21.91
C ALA A 131 2.31 -27.62 22.27
N ASP A 132 2.97 -26.65 21.66
CA ASP A 132 2.77 -25.21 21.91
C ASP A 132 1.50 -24.66 21.27
N ALA A 133 1.01 -25.32 20.22
CA ALA A 133 -0.27 -25.01 19.59
C ALA A 133 -1.49 -25.69 20.29
N ASP A 134 -1.29 -26.44 21.38
CA ASP A 134 -2.42 -27.04 22.13
C ASP A 134 -3.30 -25.95 22.72
N ALA A 135 -4.62 -26.04 22.49
CA ALA A 135 -5.59 -25.05 22.99
C ALA A 135 -5.55 -24.86 24.51
N ALA A 136 -5.08 -25.86 25.26
CA ALA A 136 -4.92 -25.76 26.72
C ALA A 136 -3.83 -24.78 27.16
N ASN A 137 -2.94 -24.35 26.27
CA ASN A 137 -1.88 -23.36 26.57
C ASN A 137 -2.37 -21.92 26.50
N PHE A 138 -3.57 -21.67 26.00
CA PHE A 138 -4.14 -20.35 25.85
C PHE A 138 -5.06 -20.00 27.04
N ALA A 139 -5.13 -18.70 27.37
CA ALA A 139 -6.00 -18.23 28.44
C ALA A 139 -7.49 -18.45 28.09
N ALA A 140 -8.34 -18.55 29.11
CA ALA A 140 -9.76 -18.88 28.93
C ALA A 140 -10.56 -17.82 28.13
N ASP A 141 -10.06 -16.60 28.04
CA ASP A 141 -10.62 -15.48 27.28
C ASP A 141 -10.01 -15.34 25.88
N GLU A 142 -8.99 -16.14 25.56
CA GLU A 142 -8.40 -16.19 24.22
C GLU A 142 -9.21 -17.11 23.29
N LYS A 143 -9.29 -16.71 22.03
CA LYS A 143 -10.00 -17.49 21.01
C LYS A 143 -9.15 -18.68 20.55
N THR A 144 -9.73 -19.87 20.63
CA THR A 144 -9.11 -21.10 20.11
C THR A 144 -10.14 -21.93 19.35
N CYS A 145 -9.66 -22.80 18.46
CA CYS A 145 -10.46 -23.83 17.79
C CYS A 145 -10.62 -25.09 18.64
N GLY A 146 -9.90 -25.19 19.76
CA GLY A 146 -9.91 -26.36 20.65
C GLY A 146 -9.06 -27.51 20.13
N ILE A 147 -8.07 -27.26 19.26
CA ILE A 147 -7.15 -28.28 18.75
C ILE A 147 -6.16 -28.70 19.84
N LYS A 148 -5.67 -29.92 19.75
CA LYS A 148 -4.79 -30.55 20.76
C LYS A 148 -3.50 -31.01 20.13
N ALA A 149 -2.46 -31.05 20.93
CA ALA A 149 -1.20 -31.62 20.53
C ALA A 149 -1.39 -33.07 20.02
N GLY A 150 -0.86 -33.36 18.85
CA GLY A 150 -0.99 -34.65 18.17
C GLY A 150 -2.20 -34.76 17.23
N ASP A 151 -3.13 -33.81 17.23
CA ASP A 151 -4.20 -33.79 16.24
C ASP A 151 -3.59 -33.59 14.83
N GLN A 152 -4.28 -34.17 13.85
CA GLN A 152 -3.89 -34.09 12.45
C GLN A 152 -5.02 -33.51 11.62
N MET A 153 -4.72 -32.45 10.89
CA MET A 153 -5.65 -31.77 9.99
C MET A 153 -4.90 -31.13 8.83
N THR A 154 -5.59 -30.74 7.78
CA THR A 154 -4.94 -30.09 6.66
C THR A 154 -4.58 -28.64 6.99
N LEU A 155 -3.59 -28.07 6.28
CA LEU A 155 -3.30 -26.64 6.37
C LEU A 155 -4.54 -25.81 6.01
N GLY A 156 -5.37 -26.28 5.07
CA GLY A 156 -6.65 -25.66 4.74
C GLY A 156 -7.63 -25.63 5.91
N ASP A 157 -7.75 -26.72 6.68
CA ASP A 157 -8.59 -26.74 7.89
C ASP A 157 -8.08 -25.76 8.95
N LEU A 158 -6.75 -25.67 9.12
CA LEU A 158 -6.15 -24.69 10.04
C LEU A 158 -6.41 -23.26 9.60
N LEU A 159 -6.36 -22.95 8.29
CA LEU A 159 -6.73 -21.64 7.76
C LEU A 159 -8.20 -21.29 8.00
N HIS A 160 -9.10 -22.25 7.86
CA HIS A 160 -10.51 -22.05 8.23
C HIS A 160 -10.67 -21.72 9.72
N GLY A 161 -10.02 -22.49 10.60
CA GLY A 161 -10.01 -22.20 12.03
C GLY A 161 -9.40 -20.83 12.36
N LEU A 162 -8.32 -20.47 11.69
CA LEU A 162 -7.66 -19.16 11.82
C LEU A 162 -8.60 -17.99 11.49
N LEU A 163 -9.28 -18.06 10.34
CA LEU A 163 -10.05 -16.93 9.80
C LEU A 163 -11.49 -16.89 10.32
N MET A 164 -12.14 -18.04 10.47
CA MET A 164 -13.55 -18.10 10.87
C MET A 164 -13.75 -18.04 12.39
N GLU A 165 -12.90 -18.74 13.16
CA GLU A 165 -12.97 -18.79 14.62
C GLU A 165 -11.99 -17.83 15.29
N SER A 166 -11.06 -17.25 14.52
CA SER A 166 -9.95 -16.46 15.04
C SER A 166 -9.04 -17.26 16.00
N GLY A 167 -8.85 -18.55 15.71
CA GLY A 167 -8.13 -19.50 16.56
C GLY A 167 -6.66 -19.10 16.75
N ASN A 168 -6.25 -18.86 18.00
CA ASN A 168 -4.86 -18.60 18.34
C ASN A 168 -4.01 -19.87 18.24
N ASP A 169 -4.59 -21.00 18.62
CA ASP A 169 -4.04 -22.34 18.45
C ASP A 169 -3.79 -22.68 16.97
N ALA A 170 -4.76 -22.41 16.10
CA ALA A 170 -4.59 -22.58 14.66
C ALA A 170 -3.46 -21.66 14.10
N ALA A 171 -3.34 -20.44 14.60
CA ALA A 171 -2.27 -19.50 14.18
C ALA A 171 -0.88 -20.03 14.54
N VAL A 172 -0.72 -20.60 15.74
CA VAL A 172 0.54 -21.21 16.19
C VAL A 172 0.83 -22.49 15.40
N ALA A 173 -0.16 -23.36 15.21
CA ALA A 173 0.02 -24.59 14.43
C ALA A 173 0.45 -24.31 12.98
N ILE A 174 -0.07 -23.25 12.35
CA ILE A 174 0.35 -22.79 11.04
C ILE A 174 1.81 -22.31 11.06
N ALA A 175 2.19 -21.51 12.06
CA ALA A 175 3.54 -21.00 12.19
C ALA A 175 4.57 -22.14 12.36
N ASP A 176 4.26 -23.13 13.19
CA ASP A 176 5.10 -24.31 13.42
C ASP A 176 5.26 -25.15 12.17
N TYR A 177 4.18 -25.34 11.42
CA TYR A 177 4.23 -26.09 10.17
C TYR A 177 5.09 -25.41 9.10
N ILE A 178 4.97 -24.07 8.96
CA ILE A 178 5.64 -23.33 7.89
C ILE A 178 7.14 -23.14 8.18
N ASP A 179 7.52 -22.81 9.42
CA ASP A 179 8.91 -22.44 9.76
C ASP A 179 9.42 -22.99 11.10
N GLY A 180 8.71 -23.96 11.67
CA GLY A 180 9.14 -24.73 12.85
C GLY A 180 9.01 -23.98 14.17
N ASN A 181 8.77 -22.69 14.20
CA ASN A 181 8.47 -21.93 15.42
C ASN A 181 7.88 -20.54 15.15
N SER A 182 7.19 -19.99 16.14
CA SER A 182 6.51 -18.70 16.05
C SER A 182 7.44 -17.50 15.84
N GLU A 183 8.71 -17.54 16.30
CA GLU A 183 9.65 -16.42 16.17
C GLU A 183 10.15 -16.29 14.73
N GLN A 184 10.58 -17.39 14.11
CA GLN A 184 11.01 -17.42 12.71
C GLN A 184 9.85 -17.09 11.79
N PHE A 185 8.65 -17.59 12.09
CA PHE A 185 7.45 -17.23 11.34
C PHE A 185 7.13 -15.74 11.41
N ALA A 186 7.27 -15.10 12.58
CA ALA A 186 7.12 -13.65 12.72
C ALA A 186 8.14 -12.87 11.89
N GLN A 187 9.36 -13.39 11.74
CA GLN A 187 10.34 -12.80 10.83
C GLN A 187 9.87 -12.87 9.37
N MET A 188 9.34 -14.03 8.92
CA MET A 188 8.74 -14.13 7.57
C MET A 188 7.58 -13.16 7.37
N MET A 189 6.71 -12.98 8.38
CA MET A 189 5.63 -11.99 8.33
C MET A 189 6.18 -10.57 8.12
N ASN A 190 7.27 -10.21 8.78
CA ASN A 190 7.91 -8.90 8.64
C ASN A 190 8.59 -8.73 7.27
N GLU A 191 9.23 -9.78 6.76
CA GLU A 191 9.81 -9.77 5.41
C GLU A 191 8.71 -9.59 4.34
N GLU A 192 7.58 -10.29 4.49
CA GLU A 192 6.44 -10.14 3.61
C GLU A 192 5.82 -8.74 3.70
N ALA A 193 5.67 -8.17 4.91
CA ALA A 193 5.21 -6.81 5.11
C ALA A 193 6.09 -5.79 4.38
N GLN A 194 7.41 -5.93 4.47
CA GLN A 194 8.36 -5.09 3.74
C GLN A 194 8.22 -5.25 2.21
N ALA A 195 8.06 -6.47 1.73
CA ALA A 195 7.87 -6.74 0.30
C ALA A 195 6.60 -6.08 -0.25
N LEU A 196 5.55 -5.99 0.57
CA LEU A 196 4.28 -5.32 0.27
C LEU A 196 4.30 -3.81 0.53
N MET A 197 5.42 -3.23 0.93
CA MET A 197 5.54 -1.82 1.31
C MET A 197 4.75 -1.43 2.58
N ALA A 198 4.33 -2.39 3.39
CA ALA A 198 3.71 -2.19 4.69
C ALA A 198 4.80 -1.86 5.74
N THR A 199 5.44 -0.70 5.56
CA THR A 199 6.69 -0.32 6.27
C THR A 199 6.48 0.22 7.67
N LYS A 200 5.23 0.47 8.08
CA LYS A 200 4.87 0.88 9.43
C LYS A 200 4.29 -0.29 10.25
N THR A 201 4.61 -1.51 9.85
CA THR A 201 4.13 -2.75 10.47
C THR A 201 5.28 -3.53 11.07
N HIS A 202 5.04 -4.14 12.22
CA HIS A 202 5.97 -5.06 12.86
C HIS A 202 5.21 -6.13 13.61
N PHE A 203 5.42 -7.38 13.23
CA PHE A 203 4.82 -8.56 13.82
C PHE A 203 5.81 -9.27 14.76
N LEU A 204 5.32 -9.74 15.90
CA LEU A 204 6.08 -10.54 16.88
C LEU A 204 5.52 -11.94 17.06
N ASN A 205 4.29 -12.20 16.62
CA ASN A 205 3.61 -13.48 16.73
C ASN A 205 2.60 -13.64 15.60
N SER A 206 2.13 -14.88 15.43
CA SER A 206 1.18 -15.25 14.36
C SER A 206 -0.29 -14.97 14.71
N ASN A 207 -0.64 -14.75 15.97
CA ASN A 207 -2.03 -14.72 16.46
C ASN A 207 -2.54 -13.32 16.84
N GLY A 208 -1.64 -12.33 17.03
CA GLY A 208 -1.99 -10.97 17.39
C GLY A 208 -2.10 -10.71 18.90
N LEU A 209 -1.55 -11.59 19.73
CA LEU A 209 -1.42 -11.31 21.15
C LEU A 209 -0.63 -10.04 21.39
N HIS A 210 -1.10 -9.24 22.34
CA HIS A 210 -0.60 -7.89 22.56
C HIS A 210 0.87 -7.83 22.94
N ASN A 211 1.59 -6.95 22.28
CA ASN A 211 2.92 -6.49 22.65
C ASN A 211 3.09 -5.05 22.12
N GLU A 212 3.78 -4.19 22.87
CA GLU A 212 4.03 -2.79 22.46
C GLU A 212 4.79 -2.68 21.12
N ASN A 213 5.57 -3.70 20.78
CA ASN A 213 6.30 -3.78 19.53
C ASN A 213 5.57 -4.59 18.43
N HIS A 214 4.33 -5.02 18.68
CA HIS A 214 3.46 -5.67 17.70
C HIS A 214 2.44 -4.65 17.21
N TYR A 215 2.67 -4.05 16.06
CA TYR A 215 1.89 -2.92 15.57
C TYR A 215 1.74 -2.91 14.05
N THR A 216 0.75 -2.18 13.58
CA THR A 216 0.49 -1.92 12.17
C THR A 216 -0.20 -0.57 11.98
N THR A 217 -0.61 -0.25 10.76
CA THR A 217 -1.52 0.86 10.42
C THR A 217 -2.70 0.32 9.61
N ALA A 218 -3.80 1.07 9.54
CA ALA A 218 -4.93 0.68 8.70
C ALA A 218 -4.55 0.61 7.21
N TYR A 219 -3.63 1.48 6.77
CA TYR A 219 -3.10 1.45 5.41
C TYR A 219 -2.24 0.21 5.14
N ASP A 220 -1.36 -0.15 6.05
CA ASP A 220 -0.53 -1.35 5.90
C ASP A 220 -1.39 -2.62 5.89
N LEU A 221 -2.45 -2.67 6.72
CA LEU A 221 -3.42 -3.77 6.67
C LEU A 221 -4.15 -3.84 5.32
N TYR A 222 -4.48 -2.68 4.71
CA TYR A 222 -5.01 -2.66 3.36
C TYR A 222 -4.03 -3.29 2.36
N LEU A 223 -2.74 -2.94 2.41
CA LEU A 223 -1.74 -3.52 1.50
C LEU A 223 -1.65 -5.04 1.63
N ILE A 224 -1.66 -5.55 2.87
CA ILE A 224 -1.62 -6.99 3.16
C ILE A 224 -2.92 -7.67 2.68
N PHE A 225 -4.07 -7.08 2.99
CA PHE A 225 -5.37 -7.63 2.59
C PHE A 225 -5.55 -7.62 1.06
N ASN A 226 -5.12 -6.54 0.40
CA ASN A 226 -5.13 -6.43 -1.06
C ASN A 226 -4.29 -7.52 -1.75
N GLU A 227 -3.23 -8.01 -1.09
CA GLU A 227 -2.50 -9.17 -1.57
C GLU A 227 -3.25 -10.48 -1.31
N CYS A 228 -3.89 -10.62 -0.13
CA CYS A 228 -4.66 -11.81 0.23
C CYS A 228 -5.80 -12.10 -0.75
N ILE A 229 -6.56 -11.07 -1.17
CA ILE A 229 -7.71 -11.24 -2.08
C ILE A 229 -7.34 -11.66 -3.50
N LYS A 230 -6.05 -11.77 -3.83
CA LYS A 230 -5.59 -12.35 -5.10
C LYS A 230 -5.56 -13.89 -5.08
N TYR A 231 -5.77 -14.49 -3.92
CA TYR A 231 -5.83 -15.93 -3.73
C TYR A 231 -7.29 -16.36 -3.62
N ASP A 232 -7.77 -17.15 -4.57
CA ASP A 232 -9.15 -17.65 -4.59
C ASP A 232 -9.50 -18.41 -3.29
N GLU A 233 -8.50 -19.06 -2.69
CA GLU A 233 -8.64 -19.82 -1.43
C GLU A 233 -8.83 -18.91 -0.20
N PHE A 234 -8.54 -17.63 -0.32
CA PHE A 234 -8.78 -16.65 0.74
C PHE A 234 -10.17 -16.03 0.64
N VAL A 235 -10.71 -15.88 -0.57
CA VAL A 235 -12.00 -15.27 -0.87
C VAL A 235 -13.12 -16.29 -0.77
#